data_4b10ca6d9fe619e8011f79c57765348f
#
_entry.id   4b10ca6d9fe619e8011f79c57765348f
#
_cell.length_a   1.000
_cell.length_b   1.000
_cell.length_c   1.000
_cell.angle_alpha   90.00
_cell.angle_beta   90.00
_cell.angle_gamma   90.00
#
_symmetry.space_group_name_H-M   'P 1'
#
loop_
_entity.id
_entity.type
_entity.pdbx_description
1 polymer ?
#
loop_
_entity_poly.entity_id
_entity_poly.type
_entity_poly.pdbx_seq_one_letter_code
_entity_poly.pdbx_strand_id
1 'polypeptide(L)'
;MSYEKQQELLRELGGIEIGIGPGQATNAPVANAVKPAVKDLWQWAPLQCAVDVDETPWCVKGVKEWLWTATGQDFCLFHAEDTRSRSELETMLGNEFAGVSNSDDFSVYNGVIVGAQQKCLTHLRRHFKKVLQISHGNNTVVAEAFLELIDEAFRQHRIQGVSTLKNSIIILGRGTLRPDWQNC
;
A
#
# COMPACT_ATOMS: atom_id res chain seq x y z
N MET A 1 -16.57 -4.36 8.19
CA MET A 1 -17.44 -4.44 9.40
C MET A 1 -18.72 -5.15 9.03
N SER A 2 -19.18 -6.15 9.80
CA SER A 2 -20.46 -6.82 9.53
C SER A 2 -21.64 -5.87 9.78
N TYR A 3 -22.82 -6.19 9.23
CA TYR A 3 -24.01 -5.37 9.44
C TYR A 3 -24.43 -5.30 10.91
N GLU A 4 -24.24 -6.39 11.66
CA GLU A 4 -24.51 -6.45 13.11
C GLU A 4 -23.61 -5.46 13.87
N LYS A 5 -22.32 -5.40 13.53
CA LYS A 5 -21.39 -4.43 14.14
C LYS A 5 -21.70 -2.98 13.75
N GLN A 6 -22.22 -2.76 12.53
CA GLN A 6 -22.70 -1.43 12.14
C GLN A 6 -23.92 -1.02 12.94
N GLN A 7 -24.87 -1.94 13.14
CA GLN A 7 -26.06 -1.73 13.97
C GLN A 7 -25.66 -1.43 15.42
N GLU A 8 -24.76 -2.22 16.00
CA GLU A 8 -24.22 -2.00 17.33
C GLU A 8 -23.58 -0.62 17.48
N LEU A 9 -22.72 -0.24 16.51
CA LEU A 9 -22.06 1.06 16.51
C LEU A 9 -23.07 2.22 16.48
N LEU A 10 -24.08 2.14 15.61
CA LEU A 10 -25.11 3.18 15.50
C LEU A 10 -25.93 3.30 16.78
N ARG A 11 -26.24 2.19 17.43
CA ARG A 11 -26.95 2.17 18.72
C ARG A 11 -26.09 2.79 19.81
N GLU A 12 -24.82 2.38 19.95
CA GLU A 12 -23.94 2.81 21.04
C GLU A 12 -23.49 4.29 20.91
N LEU A 13 -23.20 4.75 19.69
CA LEU A 13 -22.72 6.11 19.49
C LEU A 13 -23.84 7.13 19.22
N GLY A 14 -24.89 6.71 18.54
CA GLY A 14 -25.94 7.61 18.05
C GLY A 14 -27.31 7.40 18.72
N GLY A 15 -27.49 6.37 19.55
CA GLY A 15 -28.80 5.98 20.05
C GLY A 15 -29.78 5.59 18.95
N ILE A 16 -29.26 5.20 17.77
CA ILE A 16 -30.07 4.92 16.57
C ILE A 16 -30.33 3.41 16.50
N GLU A 17 -31.58 3.03 16.61
CA GLU A 17 -32.00 1.65 16.41
C GLU A 17 -32.49 1.43 14.99
N ILE A 18 -31.71 0.71 14.18
CA ILE A 18 -32.08 0.28 12.84
C ILE A 18 -31.93 -1.22 12.68
N GLY A 19 -32.76 -1.83 11.84
CA GLY A 19 -32.56 -3.23 11.47
C GLY A 19 -31.39 -3.43 10.51
N ILE A 20 -30.98 -4.68 10.31
CA ILE A 20 -29.93 -5.04 9.32
C ILE A 20 -30.36 -4.74 7.89
N GLY A 21 -31.63 -4.95 7.56
CA GLY A 21 -32.19 -4.73 6.23
C GLY A 21 -32.01 -3.30 5.70
N PRO A 22 -32.38 -2.24 6.45
CA PRO A 22 -32.09 -0.86 6.04
C PRO A 22 -30.60 -0.58 5.82
N GLY A 23 -29.70 -1.11 6.65
CA GLY A 23 -28.25 -0.99 6.46
C GLY A 23 -27.80 -1.60 5.12
N GLN A 24 -28.29 -2.78 4.80
CA GLN A 24 -28.01 -3.43 3.52
C GLN A 24 -28.63 -2.68 2.33
N ALA A 25 -29.87 -2.22 2.45
CA ALA A 25 -30.57 -1.49 1.40
C ALA A 25 -29.89 -0.14 1.05
N THR A 26 -29.19 0.48 2.01
CA THR A 26 -28.48 1.74 1.80
C THR A 26 -27.17 1.56 1.03
N ASN A 27 -26.51 0.41 1.14
CA ASN A 27 -25.20 0.18 0.51
C ASN A 27 -25.23 0.24 -1.02
N ALA A 28 -26.23 -0.33 -1.68
CA ALA A 28 -26.31 -0.34 -3.13
C ALA A 28 -26.52 1.08 -3.74
N PRO A 29 -27.42 1.92 -3.24
CA PRO A 29 -27.52 3.32 -3.67
C PRO A 29 -26.24 4.12 -3.42
N VAL A 30 -25.60 3.96 -2.25
CA VAL A 30 -24.33 4.64 -1.93
C VAL A 30 -23.22 4.19 -2.87
N ALA A 31 -23.07 2.88 -3.09
CA ALA A 31 -22.08 2.34 -4.02
C ALA A 31 -22.29 2.89 -5.44
N ASN A 32 -23.54 2.98 -5.90
CA ASN A 32 -23.86 3.56 -7.21
C ASN A 32 -23.56 5.07 -7.26
N ALA A 33 -23.82 5.81 -6.19
CA ALA A 33 -23.56 7.24 -6.12
C ALA A 33 -22.06 7.57 -6.16
N VAL A 34 -21.18 6.75 -5.53
CA VAL A 34 -19.73 6.96 -5.53
C VAL A 34 -19.01 6.36 -6.74
N LYS A 35 -19.69 5.52 -7.52
CA LYS A 35 -19.10 4.83 -8.67
C LYS A 35 -18.39 5.73 -9.68
N PRO A 36 -18.93 6.91 -10.05
CA PRO A 36 -18.22 7.84 -10.95
C PRO A 36 -16.89 8.31 -10.34
N ALA A 37 -16.89 8.73 -9.06
CA ALA A 37 -15.68 9.19 -8.39
C ALA A 37 -14.62 8.07 -8.26
N VAL A 38 -15.04 6.85 -7.99
CA VAL A 38 -14.13 5.69 -7.98
C VAL A 38 -13.55 5.46 -9.37
N LYS A 39 -14.35 5.57 -10.44
CA LYS A 39 -13.86 5.46 -11.81
C LYS A 39 -12.80 6.54 -12.13
N ASP A 40 -13.01 7.76 -11.69
CA ASP A 40 -12.05 8.85 -11.88
C ASP A 40 -10.74 8.56 -11.13
N LEU A 41 -10.82 8.01 -9.91
CA LEU A 41 -9.63 7.56 -9.16
C LEU A 41 -8.84 6.47 -9.89
N TRP A 42 -9.51 5.51 -10.52
CA TRP A 42 -8.86 4.48 -11.34
C TRP A 42 -8.07 5.07 -12.51
N GLN A 43 -8.56 6.15 -13.11
CA GLN A 43 -7.88 6.86 -14.19
C GLN A 43 -6.76 7.76 -13.68
N TRP A 44 -6.88 8.26 -12.46
CA TRP A 44 -5.95 9.22 -11.87
C TRP A 44 -4.76 8.54 -11.14
N ALA A 45 -4.97 7.39 -10.54
CA ALA A 45 -3.92 6.67 -9.80
C ALA A 45 -2.67 6.37 -10.65
N PRO A 46 -2.77 5.91 -11.93
CA PRO A 46 -1.61 5.70 -12.79
C PRO A 46 -0.82 6.96 -13.15
N LEU A 47 -1.38 8.14 -12.92
CA LEU A 47 -0.75 9.44 -13.24
C LEU A 47 0.02 10.03 -12.04
N GLN A 48 0.05 9.34 -10.92
CA GLN A 48 0.69 9.85 -9.72
C GLN A 48 2.20 9.70 -9.76
N CYS A 49 2.90 10.60 -9.08
CA CYS A 49 4.36 10.55 -8.96
C CYS A 49 4.84 9.44 -8.02
N ALA A 50 4.02 9.05 -7.05
CA ALA A 50 4.32 7.97 -6.13
C ALA A 50 3.03 7.31 -5.63
N VAL A 51 3.06 5.99 -5.49
CA VAL A 51 1.95 5.18 -4.98
C VAL A 51 2.49 4.11 -4.05
N ASP A 52 1.91 4.00 -2.85
CA ASP A 52 2.10 2.86 -1.96
C ASP A 52 1.14 1.74 -2.37
N VAL A 53 1.67 0.54 -2.55
CA VAL A 53 0.87 -0.65 -2.93
C VAL A 53 1.07 -1.76 -1.91
N ASP A 54 -0.04 -2.41 -1.55
CA ASP A 54 -0.06 -3.52 -0.61
C ASP A 54 -1.24 -4.45 -0.94
N GLU A 55 -1.20 -5.68 -0.48
CA GLU A 55 -2.32 -6.62 -0.62
C GLU A 55 -2.52 -7.43 0.65
N THR A 56 -3.77 -7.72 0.95
CA THR A 56 -4.16 -8.52 2.11
C THR A 56 -5.15 -9.62 1.73
N PRO A 57 -5.07 -10.81 2.37
CA PRO A 57 -6.09 -11.82 2.16
C PRO A 57 -7.46 -11.30 2.61
N TRP A 58 -8.44 -11.53 1.75
CA TRP A 58 -9.84 -11.17 1.95
C TRP A 58 -10.71 -12.42 1.85
N CYS A 59 -11.66 -12.61 2.72
CA CYS A 59 -12.57 -13.75 2.68
C CYS A 59 -14.00 -13.32 2.38
N VAL A 60 -14.55 -13.85 1.29
CA VAL A 60 -15.94 -13.62 0.90
C VAL A 60 -16.69 -14.96 0.92
N LYS A 61 -17.64 -15.11 1.83
CA LYS A 61 -18.45 -16.35 1.99
C LYS A 61 -17.60 -17.62 2.10
N GLY A 62 -16.45 -17.54 2.77
CA GLY A 62 -15.53 -18.67 2.94
C GLY A 62 -14.56 -18.91 1.77
N VAL A 63 -14.67 -18.16 0.70
CA VAL A 63 -13.71 -18.16 -0.41
C VAL A 63 -12.61 -17.14 -0.12
N LYS A 64 -11.36 -17.56 -0.26
CA LYS A 64 -10.21 -16.66 -0.11
C LYS A 64 -10.02 -15.85 -1.39
N GLU A 65 -10.05 -14.56 -1.24
CA GLU A 65 -9.76 -13.56 -2.25
C GLU A 65 -8.63 -12.63 -1.75
N TRP A 66 -8.29 -11.64 -2.53
CA TRP A 66 -7.26 -10.67 -2.21
C TRP A 66 -7.81 -9.25 -2.36
N LEU A 67 -7.55 -8.43 -1.35
CA LEU A 67 -7.82 -7.01 -1.41
C LEU A 67 -6.51 -6.28 -1.65
N TRP A 68 -6.39 -5.74 -2.83
CA TRP A 68 -5.29 -4.88 -3.25
C TRP A 68 -5.58 -3.44 -2.87
N THR A 69 -4.56 -2.72 -2.48
CA THR A 69 -4.65 -1.30 -2.17
C THR A 69 -3.60 -0.52 -2.94
N ALA A 70 -3.98 0.63 -3.47
CA ALA A 70 -3.07 1.63 -3.98
C ALA A 70 -3.38 2.95 -3.28
N THR A 71 -2.41 3.51 -2.58
CA THR A 71 -2.57 4.74 -1.81
C THR A 71 -1.57 5.79 -2.26
N GLY A 72 -2.04 7.01 -2.38
CA GLY A 72 -1.23 8.18 -2.58
C GLY A 72 -1.47 9.21 -1.48
N GLN A 73 -0.96 10.42 -1.65
CA GLN A 73 -1.12 11.49 -0.67
C GLN A 73 -2.60 11.82 -0.42
N ASP A 74 -3.42 11.81 -1.47
CA ASP A 74 -4.79 12.32 -1.43
C ASP A 74 -5.84 11.26 -1.80
N PHE A 75 -5.46 10.00 -1.95
CA PHE A 75 -6.38 8.93 -2.32
C PHE A 75 -6.02 7.57 -1.73
N CYS A 76 -7.03 6.73 -1.66
CA CYS A 76 -6.90 5.30 -1.41
C CYS A 76 -7.84 4.55 -2.35
N LEU A 77 -7.27 3.68 -3.19
CA LEU A 77 -7.98 2.85 -4.13
C LEU A 77 -7.92 1.39 -3.67
N PHE A 78 -9.07 0.72 -3.70
CA PHE A 78 -9.20 -0.69 -3.36
C PHE A 78 -9.62 -1.50 -4.57
N HIS A 79 -9.03 -2.67 -4.72
CA HIS A 79 -9.33 -3.63 -5.77
C HIS A 79 -9.42 -5.04 -5.18
N ALA A 80 -10.58 -5.66 -5.26
CA ALA A 80 -10.80 -7.01 -4.74
C ALA A 80 -10.84 -8.00 -5.89
N GLU A 81 -9.96 -9.02 -5.84
CA GLU A 81 -9.83 -10.04 -6.87
C GLU A 81 -9.51 -11.41 -6.27
N ASP A 82 -9.67 -12.46 -7.05
CA ASP A 82 -9.42 -13.84 -6.63
C ASP A 82 -7.94 -14.21 -6.65
N THR A 83 -7.10 -13.42 -7.34
CA THR A 83 -5.68 -13.70 -7.50
C THR A 83 -4.76 -12.74 -6.75
N ARG A 84 -3.57 -13.23 -6.41
CA ARG A 84 -2.44 -12.45 -5.89
C ARG A 84 -1.37 -12.33 -6.97
N SER A 85 -1.80 -11.96 -8.16
CA SER A 85 -0.92 -11.91 -9.33
C SER A 85 -0.50 -10.48 -9.68
N ARG A 86 0.54 -10.35 -10.49
CA ARG A 86 1.01 -9.06 -11.01
C ARG A 86 -0.05 -8.36 -11.87
N SER A 87 -0.90 -9.13 -12.55
CA SER A 87 -1.96 -8.57 -13.39
C SER A 87 -2.90 -7.63 -12.64
N GLU A 88 -3.11 -7.88 -11.34
CA GLU A 88 -3.97 -7.01 -10.52
C GLU A 88 -3.32 -5.65 -10.33
N LEU A 89 -2.01 -5.63 -10.10
CA LEU A 89 -1.26 -4.39 -9.99
C LEU A 89 -1.20 -3.63 -11.33
N GLU A 90 -1.00 -4.35 -12.43
CA GLU A 90 -1.04 -3.80 -13.79
C GLU A 90 -2.43 -3.24 -14.13
N THR A 91 -3.50 -3.87 -13.63
CA THR A 91 -4.86 -3.35 -13.75
C THR A 91 -5.04 -2.02 -13.00
N MET A 92 -4.43 -1.87 -11.81
CA MET A 92 -4.55 -0.67 -10.99
C MET A 92 -3.67 0.49 -11.47
N LEU A 93 -2.45 0.22 -11.91
CA LEU A 93 -1.43 1.23 -12.24
C LEU A 93 -1.07 1.31 -13.72
N GLY A 94 -1.61 0.39 -14.54
CA GLY A 94 -1.20 0.23 -15.93
C GLY A 94 0.04 -0.67 -16.08
N ASN A 95 0.30 -1.07 -17.32
CA ASN A 95 1.46 -1.94 -17.65
C ASN A 95 2.80 -1.23 -17.44
N GLU A 96 2.81 0.10 -17.49
CA GLU A 96 3.98 0.95 -17.27
C GLU A 96 3.56 2.11 -16.38
N PHE A 97 4.03 2.11 -15.14
CA PHE A 97 3.80 3.20 -14.21
C PHE A 97 5.04 4.11 -14.15
N ALA A 98 4.90 5.35 -14.56
CA ALA A 98 6.03 6.29 -14.64
C ALA A 98 6.54 6.76 -13.27
N GLY A 99 5.73 6.63 -12.22
CA GLY A 99 6.03 7.08 -10.87
C GLY A 99 6.87 6.10 -10.04
N VAL A 100 6.96 6.39 -8.75
CA VAL A 100 7.60 5.55 -7.74
C VAL A 100 6.57 4.61 -7.13
N SER A 101 6.78 3.30 -7.23
CA SER A 101 6.00 2.29 -6.52
C SER A 101 6.68 1.91 -5.22
N ASN A 102 6.03 2.17 -4.09
CA ASN A 102 6.47 1.72 -2.78
C ASN A 102 5.71 0.46 -2.37
N SER A 103 6.41 -0.61 -2.06
CA SER A 103 5.81 -1.91 -1.73
C SER A 103 6.62 -2.66 -0.68
N ASP A 104 6.08 -3.75 -0.18
CA ASP A 104 6.88 -4.73 0.56
C ASP A 104 7.84 -5.51 -0.38
N ASP A 105 8.45 -6.58 0.12
CA ASP A 105 9.42 -7.39 -0.62
C ASP A 105 8.77 -8.63 -1.28
N PHE A 106 7.47 -8.64 -1.49
CA PHE A 106 6.82 -9.73 -2.17
C PHE A 106 7.21 -9.78 -3.65
N SER A 107 7.46 -10.97 -4.16
CA SER A 107 8.04 -11.19 -5.50
C SER A 107 7.16 -10.67 -6.65
N VAL A 108 5.87 -10.49 -6.43
CA VAL A 108 4.95 -9.97 -7.45
C VAL A 108 5.32 -8.55 -7.90
N TYR A 109 5.88 -7.75 -6.98
CA TYR A 109 6.32 -6.38 -7.26
C TYR A 109 7.65 -6.32 -8.07
N ASN A 110 8.38 -7.45 -8.14
CA ASN A 110 9.68 -7.50 -8.79
C ASN A 110 9.57 -7.72 -10.30
N GLY A 111 9.25 -6.84 -11.11
CA GLY A 111 9.12 -7.01 -12.56
C GLY A 111 7.95 -6.24 -13.13
N VAL A 112 7.32 -5.42 -12.29
CA VAL A 112 6.44 -4.35 -12.74
C VAL A 112 7.31 -3.25 -13.34
N ILE A 113 6.92 -2.75 -14.50
CA ILE A 113 7.63 -1.65 -15.15
C ILE A 113 7.19 -0.37 -14.45
N VAL A 114 8.08 0.18 -13.64
CA VAL A 114 7.86 1.43 -12.89
C VAL A 114 9.04 2.37 -13.06
N GLY A 115 8.80 3.67 -12.92
CA GLY A 115 9.85 4.68 -12.98
C GLY A 115 10.94 4.47 -11.94
N ALA A 116 10.53 4.15 -10.70
CA ALA A 116 11.41 3.68 -9.64
C ALA A 116 10.64 2.78 -8.66
N GLN A 117 11.36 1.90 -7.96
CA GLN A 117 10.78 1.05 -6.92
C GLN A 117 11.42 1.36 -5.58
N GLN A 118 10.59 1.61 -4.57
CA GLN A 118 10.99 1.73 -3.18
C GLN A 118 10.47 0.53 -2.39
N LYS A 119 11.33 -0.04 -1.55
CA LYS A 119 10.90 -1.10 -0.61
C LYS A 119 10.57 -0.51 0.75
N CYS A 120 9.48 -0.99 1.34
CA CYS A 120 9.04 -0.56 2.65
C CYS A 120 10.10 -0.85 3.72
N LEU A 121 10.69 0.19 4.31
CA LEU A 121 11.75 0.06 5.31
C LEU A 121 11.30 -0.71 6.55
N THR A 122 10.03 -0.64 6.92
CA THR A 122 9.48 -1.41 8.06
C THR A 122 9.49 -2.91 7.78
N HIS A 123 9.19 -3.33 6.56
CA HIS A 123 9.26 -4.74 6.14
C HIS A 123 10.72 -5.19 6.04
N LEU A 124 11.60 -4.41 5.43
CA LEU A 124 13.04 -4.69 5.41
C LEU A 124 13.62 -4.83 6.81
N ARG A 125 13.27 -3.94 7.73
CA ARG A 125 13.69 -4.04 9.14
C ARG A 125 13.29 -5.36 9.78
N ARG A 126 12.05 -5.83 9.52
CA ARG A 126 11.59 -7.14 10.01
C ARG A 126 12.40 -8.30 9.39
N HIS A 127 12.75 -8.20 8.11
CA HIS A 127 13.57 -9.21 7.43
C HIS A 127 14.98 -9.26 8.04
N PHE A 128 15.66 -8.14 8.22
CA PHE A 128 16.99 -8.13 8.83
C PHE A 128 16.99 -8.60 10.28
N LYS A 129 15.94 -8.32 11.06
CA LYS A 129 15.76 -8.92 12.39
C LYS A 129 15.66 -10.45 12.37
N LYS A 130 15.06 -11.03 11.33
CA LYS A 130 15.05 -12.49 11.13
C LYS A 130 16.44 -13.00 10.73
N VAL A 131 17.17 -12.27 9.90
CA VAL A 131 18.54 -12.63 9.49
C VAL A 131 19.48 -12.68 10.69
N LEU A 132 19.33 -11.79 11.69
CA LEU A 132 20.09 -11.86 12.95
C LEU A 132 19.94 -13.18 13.71
N GLN A 133 18.83 -13.89 13.51
CA GLN A 133 18.58 -15.19 14.17
C GLN A 133 19.27 -16.35 13.46
N ILE A 134 19.87 -16.11 12.30
CA ILE A 134 20.54 -17.11 11.48
C ILE A 134 22.06 -17.04 11.75
N SER A 135 22.53 -17.87 12.65
CA SER A 135 23.96 -17.93 13.06
C SER A 135 24.82 -18.60 11.98
N HIS A 136 24.97 -18.00 10.81
CA HIS A 136 25.77 -18.53 9.73
C HIS A 136 26.49 -17.44 8.94
N GLY A 137 27.78 -17.63 8.70
CA GLY A 137 28.61 -16.69 7.93
C GLY A 137 28.60 -15.28 8.52
N ASN A 138 28.51 -14.28 7.66
CA ASN A 138 28.51 -12.86 8.02
C ASN A 138 27.10 -12.28 8.25
N ASN A 139 26.08 -13.13 8.43
CA ASN A 139 24.69 -12.70 8.55
C ASN A 139 24.46 -11.66 9.64
N THR A 140 25.09 -11.84 10.81
CA THR A 140 24.99 -10.89 11.93
C THR A 140 25.53 -9.53 11.54
N VAL A 141 26.73 -9.46 10.99
CA VAL A 141 27.38 -8.19 10.60
C VAL A 141 26.54 -7.45 9.53
N VAL A 142 26.07 -8.19 8.53
CA VAL A 142 25.23 -7.62 7.46
C VAL A 142 23.91 -7.11 8.02
N ALA A 143 23.24 -7.91 8.85
CA ALA A 143 21.93 -7.54 9.40
C ALA A 143 22.02 -6.34 10.34
N GLU A 144 23.05 -6.26 11.19
CA GLU A 144 23.30 -5.11 12.07
C GLU A 144 23.54 -3.84 11.27
N ALA A 145 24.40 -3.87 10.26
CA ALA A 145 24.67 -2.72 9.41
C ALA A 145 23.41 -2.20 8.70
N PHE A 146 22.56 -3.10 8.17
CA PHE A 146 21.30 -2.69 7.55
C PHE A 146 20.28 -2.17 8.55
N LEU A 147 20.18 -2.75 9.75
CA LEU A 147 19.31 -2.25 10.80
C LEU A 147 19.70 -0.85 11.24
N GLU A 148 20.99 -0.59 11.39
CA GLU A 148 21.53 0.73 11.73
C GLU A 148 21.20 1.78 10.65
N LEU A 149 21.37 1.42 9.37
CA LEU A 149 21.00 2.26 8.24
C LEU A 149 19.50 2.59 8.24
N ILE A 150 18.64 1.59 8.46
CA ILE A 150 17.19 1.78 8.50
C ILE A 150 16.77 2.64 9.69
N ASP A 151 17.38 2.43 10.87
CA ASP A 151 17.10 3.23 12.06
C ASP A 151 17.55 4.70 11.89
N GLU A 152 18.66 4.91 11.20
CA GLU A 152 19.13 6.25 10.82
C GLU A 152 18.15 6.90 9.83
N ALA A 153 17.67 6.19 8.82
CA ALA A 153 16.68 6.71 7.89
C ALA A 153 15.39 7.16 8.60
N PHE A 154 14.88 6.37 9.56
CA PHE A 154 13.74 6.76 10.38
C PHE A 154 14.05 7.96 11.30
N ARG A 155 15.27 8.05 11.81
CA ARG A 155 15.72 9.20 12.62
C ARG A 155 15.72 10.48 11.80
N GLN A 156 16.31 10.45 10.62
CA GLN A 156 16.37 11.60 9.71
C GLN A 156 14.96 12.04 9.29
N HIS A 157 14.09 11.11 8.97
CA HIS A 157 12.70 11.40 8.63
C HIS A 157 11.97 12.15 9.76
N ARG A 158 12.17 11.75 11.02
CA ARG A 158 11.58 12.43 12.18
C ARG A 158 12.13 13.85 12.37
N ILE A 159 13.41 14.08 12.10
CA ILE A 159 14.05 15.39 12.22
C ILE A 159 13.54 16.35 11.16
N GLN A 160 13.35 15.87 9.93
CA GLN A 160 12.91 16.69 8.80
C GLN A 160 11.42 17.08 8.86
N GLY A 161 10.65 16.43 9.73
CA GLY A 161 9.21 16.65 9.89
C GLY A 161 8.36 16.08 8.74
N VAL A 162 7.07 15.97 8.98
CA VAL A 162 6.10 15.34 8.06
C VAL A 162 5.97 16.08 6.72
N SER A 163 6.40 17.32 6.63
CA SER A 163 6.31 18.15 5.42
C SER A 163 7.30 17.76 4.30
N THR A 164 8.22 16.84 4.58
CA THR A 164 9.30 16.47 3.64
C THR A 164 9.25 15.00 3.22
N LEU A 165 8.06 14.41 3.12
CA LEU A 165 7.87 13.10 2.46
C LEU A 165 8.37 13.06 0.99
N LYS A 166 8.71 14.22 0.43
CA LYS A 166 9.31 14.36 -0.91
C LYS A 166 10.75 13.82 -1.01
N ASN A 167 11.40 13.47 0.09
CA ASN A 167 12.81 13.05 0.10
C ASN A 167 12.99 11.61 0.65
N SER A 168 12.06 10.71 0.39
CA SER A 168 12.24 9.29 0.67
C SER A 168 13.50 8.78 -0.04
N ILE A 169 14.29 7.96 0.63
CA ILE A 169 15.47 7.31 0.05
C ILE A 169 14.97 6.37 -1.06
N ILE A 170 15.12 6.80 -2.30
CA ILE A 170 14.84 5.99 -3.49
C ILE A 170 16.02 5.04 -3.66
N ILE A 171 15.83 3.76 -3.41
CA ILE A 171 16.80 2.73 -3.77
C ILE A 171 16.61 2.47 -5.26
N LEU A 172 17.42 3.12 -6.06
CA LEU A 172 17.44 2.91 -7.51
C LEU A 172 18.01 1.52 -7.80
N GLY A 173 17.22 0.67 -8.42
CA GLY A 173 17.76 -0.45 -9.19
C GLY A 173 18.65 0.10 -10.30
N ARG A 174 19.86 -0.45 -10.46
CA ARG A 174 20.94 -0.17 -11.44
C ARG A 174 20.58 0.87 -12.52
N GLY A 175 20.64 2.15 -12.19
CA GLY A 175 20.41 3.23 -13.12
C GLY A 175 20.74 4.57 -12.47
N THR A 176 21.45 5.40 -13.20
CA THR A 176 21.91 6.74 -12.83
C THR A 176 20.82 7.58 -12.17
N LEU A 177 21.13 8.20 -11.03
CA LEU A 177 20.33 9.25 -10.40
C LEU A 177 19.88 10.29 -11.45
N ARG A 178 18.57 10.39 -11.67
CA ARG A 178 18.01 11.52 -12.42
C ARG A 178 17.46 12.53 -11.41
N PRO A 179 17.89 13.80 -11.47
CA PRO A 179 17.42 14.83 -10.55
C PRO A 179 16.05 15.43 -10.90
N ASP A 180 15.33 14.86 -11.88
CA ASP A 180 14.17 15.51 -12.51
C ASP A 180 12.84 15.30 -11.79
N TRP A 181 12.82 14.65 -10.62
CA TRP A 181 11.60 14.45 -9.80
C TRP A 181 11.08 15.76 -9.11
N GLN A 182 11.82 16.88 -9.26
CA GLN A 182 11.41 18.18 -8.70
C GLN A 182 10.22 18.83 -9.44
N ASN A 183 9.78 18.26 -10.56
CA ASN A 183 8.69 18.80 -11.38
C ASN A 183 7.41 17.95 -11.35
N CYS A 184 7.31 16.95 -10.47
CA CYS A 184 6.06 16.26 -10.15
C CYS A 184 5.32 16.94 -9.00
#